data_c5dc330ea3013ffc7024a74f5c29a532
#
_entry.id   c5dc330ea3013ffc7024a74f5c29a532
#
_cell.length_a   1.000
_cell.length_b   1.000
_cell.length_c   1.000
_cell.angle_alpha   90.00
_cell.angle_beta   90.00
_cell.angle_gamma   90.00
#
_symmetry.space_group_name_H-M   'P 1'
#
loop_
_entity.id
_entity.type
_entity.pdbx_description
1 polymer ?
#
loop_
_entity_poly.entity_id
_entity_poly.type
_entity_poly.pdbx_seq_one_letter_code
_entity_poly.pdbx_strand_id
1 'polypeptide(L)'
;MAEYINIRGQNIEVVASDPANPTIGQIWYNSTSNTLKGGGVTTTPSWATGGSLITGTDFQGGAGTQTAALSILRSTTIPSQKYDGTSWTAAAATNTNAGGVVGFGIQTAAIGAGGYISPVVTNTTEEYDGSTWSTGATLATAASSMGAAGITSAGLVFGGEGTGLGIPRRNTTQEYNGATWSNVNSMPYSATYVSGTGTQTAGLACGGNNPVGTWLTTTVEYDGTNWTSGGALPAGRGSQGTSGSQTAGLSFGGFPGTTNTAQLYDGTNWTSTATMSTPRGGVGGLGGTGSQLTALGFGGGSPNTATEEFNGPGLPQTKTITAS
;
A
#
# COMPACT_ATOMS: atom_id res chain seq x y z
N MET A 1 24.31 -2.62 -29.83
CA MET A 1 24.45 -4.03 -30.24
C MET A 1 24.91 -4.78 -29.01
N ALA A 2 24.09 -5.67 -28.48
CA ALA A 2 24.52 -6.57 -27.40
C ALA A 2 25.34 -7.70 -28.05
N GLU A 3 26.63 -7.77 -27.73
CA GLU A 3 27.47 -8.86 -28.19
C GLU A 3 27.01 -10.18 -27.54
N TYR A 4 26.59 -11.13 -28.36
CA TYR A 4 26.38 -12.52 -27.95
C TYR A 4 27.73 -13.20 -27.76
N ILE A 5 28.37 -12.99 -26.62
CA ILE A 5 29.64 -13.65 -26.30
C ILE A 5 29.35 -15.03 -25.71
N ASN A 6 29.57 -16.08 -26.54
CA ASN A 6 29.77 -17.48 -26.18
C ASN A 6 28.64 -18.23 -25.45
N ILE A 7 27.56 -18.52 -26.15
CA ILE A 7 26.71 -19.68 -25.82
C ILE A 7 27.36 -20.93 -26.50
N ARG A 8 28.59 -21.25 -26.17
CA ARG A 8 29.24 -22.49 -26.63
C ARG A 8 29.19 -23.51 -25.50
N GLY A 9 28.41 -24.57 -25.70
CA GLY A 9 28.47 -25.77 -24.86
C GLY A 9 27.48 -25.84 -23.68
N GLN A 10 26.45 -25.04 -23.63
CA GLN A 10 25.33 -25.24 -22.69
C GLN A 10 24.10 -25.75 -23.42
N ASN A 11 23.52 -26.85 -22.93
CA ASN A 11 22.23 -27.32 -23.43
C ASN A 11 21.17 -26.28 -23.04
N ILE A 12 20.50 -25.71 -24.06
CA ILE A 12 19.34 -24.87 -23.82
C ILE A 12 18.20 -25.77 -23.34
N GLU A 13 17.67 -25.51 -22.17
CA GLU A 13 16.55 -26.25 -21.64
C GLU A 13 15.33 -26.07 -22.54
N VAL A 14 14.64 -27.16 -22.87
CA VAL A 14 13.39 -27.14 -23.63
C VAL A 14 12.24 -27.37 -22.68
N VAL A 15 11.36 -26.38 -22.56
CA VAL A 15 10.21 -26.40 -21.65
C VAL A 15 8.89 -26.15 -22.40
N ALA A 16 7.79 -26.70 -21.91
CA ALA A 16 6.47 -26.49 -22.51
C ALA A 16 5.85 -25.14 -22.06
N SER A 17 6.28 -24.61 -20.93
CA SER A 17 5.86 -23.31 -20.40
C SER A 17 7.04 -22.54 -19.85
N ASP A 18 6.96 -21.23 -19.84
CA ASP A 18 8.01 -20.40 -19.25
C ASP A 18 8.15 -20.69 -17.74
N PRO A 19 9.37 -20.69 -17.17
CA PRO A 19 9.58 -20.77 -15.73
C PRO A 19 8.83 -19.64 -15.02
N ALA A 20 8.18 -19.95 -13.91
CA ALA A 20 7.44 -18.94 -13.14
C ALA A 20 8.36 -17.83 -12.57
N ASN A 21 9.60 -18.19 -12.24
CA ASN A 21 10.61 -17.26 -11.71
C ASN A 21 11.93 -17.47 -12.44
N PRO A 22 12.10 -16.96 -13.68
CA PRO A 22 13.33 -17.12 -14.42
C PRO A 22 14.47 -16.34 -13.74
N THR A 23 15.63 -16.97 -13.60
CA THR A 23 16.83 -16.27 -13.12
C THR A 23 17.38 -15.34 -14.21
N ILE A 24 17.98 -14.23 -13.79
CA ILE A 24 18.62 -13.29 -14.73
C ILE A 24 19.73 -14.02 -15.51
N GLY A 25 19.66 -13.93 -16.83
CA GLY A 25 20.61 -14.60 -17.72
C GLY A 25 20.27 -16.05 -18.04
N GLN A 26 19.26 -16.66 -17.41
CA GLN A 26 18.76 -17.98 -17.81
C GLN A 26 18.19 -17.92 -19.24
N ILE A 27 18.51 -18.92 -20.08
CA ILE A 27 18.01 -19.04 -21.45
C ILE A 27 17.31 -20.39 -21.58
N TRP A 28 16.12 -20.40 -22.20
CA TRP A 28 15.36 -21.63 -22.49
C TRP A 28 14.61 -21.51 -23.83
N TYR A 29 14.26 -22.67 -24.41
CA TYR A 29 13.38 -22.73 -25.55
C TYR A 29 11.98 -23.16 -25.11
N ASN A 30 10.98 -22.30 -25.36
CA ASN A 30 9.59 -22.63 -25.08
C ASN A 30 9.00 -23.36 -26.29
N SER A 31 8.74 -24.67 -26.16
CA SER A 31 8.27 -25.53 -27.23
C SER A 31 6.80 -25.28 -27.63
N THR A 32 6.02 -24.69 -26.75
CA THR A 32 4.61 -24.32 -27.04
C THR A 32 4.55 -23.07 -27.94
N SER A 33 5.33 -22.03 -27.60
CA SER A 33 5.38 -20.79 -28.38
C SER A 33 6.41 -20.83 -29.53
N ASN A 34 7.23 -21.91 -29.63
CA ASN A 34 8.33 -22.06 -30.54
C ASN A 34 9.33 -20.89 -30.54
N THR A 35 9.65 -20.39 -29.34
CA THR A 35 10.50 -19.21 -29.16
C THR A 35 11.64 -19.47 -28.19
N LEU A 36 12.82 -18.90 -28.50
CA LEU A 36 13.92 -18.79 -27.55
C LEU A 36 13.61 -17.65 -26.59
N LYS A 37 13.75 -17.91 -25.31
CA LYS A 37 13.43 -16.96 -24.23
C LYS A 37 14.60 -16.78 -23.29
N GLY A 38 14.66 -15.65 -22.62
CA GLY A 38 15.68 -15.35 -21.64
C GLY A 38 15.12 -14.66 -20.40
N GLY A 39 15.69 -14.97 -19.25
CA GLY A 39 15.45 -14.25 -18.00
C GLY A 39 16.12 -12.89 -18.01
N GLY A 40 15.36 -11.85 -17.83
CA GLY A 40 15.82 -10.48 -17.71
C GLY A 40 15.20 -9.78 -16.51
N VAL A 41 15.37 -8.48 -16.42
CA VAL A 41 14.69 -7.63 -15.44
C VAL A 41 13.91 -6.52 -16.13
N THR A 42 12.89 -6.03 -15.46
CA THR A 42 12.22 -4.79 -15.87
C THR A 42 13.22 -3.64 -15.77
N THR A 43 13.37 -2.87 -16.83
CA THR A 43 14.19 -1.66 -16.82
C THR A 43 13.36 -0.41 -16.61
N THR A 44 12.07 -0.47 -16.93
CA THR A 44 11.14 0.67 -16.87
C THR A 44 9.99 0.31 -15.94
N PRO A 45 9.77 1.08 -14.87
CA PRO A 45 8.59 0.94 -14.03
C PRO A 45 7.30 1.14 -14.82
N SER A 46 6.23 0.44 -14.46
CA SER A 46 4.93 0.58 -15.12
C SER A 46 3.78 0.29 -14.19
N TRP A 47 2.61 0.83 -14.52
CA TRP A 47 1.34 0.44 -13.94
C TRP A 47 0.52 -0.34 -14.97
N ALA A 48 -0.07 -1.44 -14.54
CA ALA A 48 -0.97 -2.28 -15.34
C ALA A 48 -2.37 -2.27 -14.71
N THR A 49 -3.40 -2.36 -15.54
CA THR A 49 -4.77 -2.48 -15.05
C THR A 49 -4.99 -3.86 -14.46
N GLY A 50 -5.45 -3.92 -13.20
CA GLY A 50 -5.92 -5.14 -12.54
C GLY A 50 -7.43 -5.31 -12.62
N GLY A 51 -7.94 -6.39 -12.04
CA GLY A 51 -9.38 -6.64 -11.93
C GLY A 51 -10.08 -5.56 -11.10
N SER A 52 -11.28 -5.14 -11.51
CA SER A 52 -12.04 -4.12 -10.80
C SER A 52 -12.60 -4.62 -9.48
N LEU A 53 -12.62 -3.75 -8.46
CA LEU A 53 -13.37 -3.96 -7.22
C LEU A 53 -14.86 -4.24 -7.54
N ILE A 54 -15.48 -5.09 -6.75
CA ILE A 54 -16.94 -5.35 -6.83
C ILE A 54 -17.70 -4.08 -6.44
N THR A 55 -17.23 -3.40 -5.40
CA THR A 55 -17.79 -2.13 -4.94
C THR A 55 -16.63 -1.16 -4.70
N GLY A 56 -16.64 -0.04 -5.41
CA GLY A 56 -15.70 1.05 -5.20
C GLY A 56 -16.22 1.99 -4.13
N THR A 57 -15.35 2.35 -3.20
CA THR A 57 -15.66 3.32 -2.15
C THR A 57 -14.49 4.24 -1.88
N ASP A 58 -14.79 5.34 -1.21
CA ASP A 58 -13.79 6.17 -0.55
C ASP A 58 -13.50 5.63 0.85
N PHE A 59 -12.42 6.08 1.45
CA PHE A 59 -12.10 5.83 2.88
C PHE A 59 -11.87 4.36 3.24
N GLN A 60 -11.33 3.56 2.34
CA GLN A 60 -10.99 2.16 2.60
C GLN A 60 -9.56 1.99 3.05
N GLY A 61 -9.33 1.08 3.99
CA GLY A 61 -8.01 0.58 4.34
C GLY A 61 -7.55 -0.52 3.39
N GLY A 62 -6.28 -0.84 3.44
CA GLY A 62 -5.74 -1.96 2.67
C GLY A 62 -4.71 -2.77 3.45
N ALA A 63 -4.60 -4.06 3.12
CA ALA A 63 -3.62 -4.98 3.68
C ALA A 63 -3.19 -6.00 2.63
N GLY A 64 -2.01 -6.59 2.78
CA GLY A 64 -1.56 -7.70 1.94
C GLY A 64 -0.44 -7.35 0.96
N THR A 65 -0.50 -7.96 -0.21
CA THR A 65 0.49 -7.82 -1.29
C THR A 65 -0.22 -7.54 -2.63
N GLN A 66 0.54 -7.26 -3.69
CA GLN A 66 -0.02 -7.04 -5.03
C GLN A 66 -0.93 -8.18 -5.51
N THR A 67 -0.55 -9.42 -5.23
CA THR A 67 -1.28 -10.63 -5.68
C THR A 67 -2.18 -11.25 -4.61
N ALA A 68 -2.19 -10.71 -3.39
CA ALA A 68 -3.01 -11.18 -2.28
C ALA A 68 -3.36 -9.99 -1.38
N ALA A 69 -4.29 -9.16 -1.81
CA ALA A 69 -4.70 -7.96 -1.09
C ALA A 69 -6.09 -8.08 -0.48
N LEU A 70 -6.32 -7.34 0.61
CA LEU A 70 -7.59 -7.14 1.26
C LEU A 70 -7.94 -5.65 1.21
N SER A 71 -9.08 -5.31 0.63
CA SER A 71 -9.73 -4.01 0.76
C SER A 71 -10.62 -4.04 2.00
N ILE A 72 -10.35 -3.15 2.94
CA ILE A 72 -11.05 -3.10 4.23
C ILE A 72 -12.05 -1.97 4.18
N LEU A 73 -13.30 -2.34 4.06
CA LEU A 73 -14.45 -1.43 4.14
C LEU A 73 -15.11 -1.65 5.49
N ARG A 74 -14.98 -0.69 6.40
CA ARG A 74 -15.69 -0.81 7.68
C ARG A 74 -17.16 -0.48 7.50
N SER A 75 -17.87 -1.45 6.97
CA SER A 75 -19.31 -1.43 6.72
C SER A 75 -19.92 -2.78 7.08
N THR A 76 -21.03 -2.76 7.76
CA THR A 76 -21.80 -3.97 8.09
C THR A 76 -22.62 -4.51 6.91
N THR A 77 -22.73 -3.73 5.85
CA THR A 77 -23.56 -4.06 4.67
C THR A 77 -22.73 -4.22 3.39
N ILE A 78 -21.58 -3.58 3.31
CA ILE A 78 -20.67 -3.72 2.18
C ILE A 78 -19.48 -4.57 2.63
N PRO A 79 -19.30 -5.77 2.07
CA PRO A 79 -18.22 -6.67 2.51
C PRO A 79 -16.86 -6.11 2.14
N SER A 80 -15.84 -6.47 2.94
CA SER A 80 -14.45 -6.37 2.53
C SER A 80 -14.23 -7.21 1.28
N GLN A 81 -13.16 -6.98 0.53
CA GLN A 81 -12.92 -7.67 -0.73
C GLN A 81 -11.48 -8.19 -0.77
N LYS A 82 -11.30 -9.38 -1.33
CA LYS A 82 -10.00 -10.05 -1.51
C LYS A 82 -9.59 -10.04 -2.96
N TYR A 83 -8.33 -9.71 -3.22
CA TYR A 83 -7.70 -9.77 -4.54
C TYR A 83 -6.77 -10.99 -4.63
N ASP A 84 -6.87 -11.76 -5.71
CA ASP A 84 -6.08 -12.97 -5.96
C ASP A 84 -4.95 -12.76 -6.98
N GLY A 85 -4.68 -11.53 -7.36
CA GLY A 85 -3.74 -11.17 -8.43
C GLY A 85 -4.42 -11.00 -9.79
N THR A 86 -5.73 -11.24 -9.88
CA THR A 86 -6.48 -11.15 -11.14
C THR A 86 -7.86 -10.52 -10.93
N SER A 87 -8.56 -10.93 -9.88
CA SER A 87 -9.94 -10.55 -9.61
C SER A 87 -10.20 -10.29 -8.12
N TRP A 88 -11.24 -9.51 -7.85
CA TRP A 88 -11.74 -9.28 -6.51
C TRP A 88 -12.92 -10.17 -6.20
N THR A 89 -12.92 -10.76 -5.01
CA THR A 89 -14.02 -11.56 -4.47
C THR A 89 -14.50 -10.97 -3.15
N ALA A 90 -15.79 -11.12 -2.84
CA ALA A 90 -16.33 -10.65 -1.57
C ALA A 90 -15.75 -11.47 -0.40
N ALA A 91 -15.41 -10.78 0.68
CA ALA A 91 -15.02 -11.35 1.97
C ALA A 91 -16.11 -11.03 3.02
N ALA A 92 -15.86 -11.31 4.30
CA ALA A 92 -16.78 -10.93 5.36
C ALA A 92 -16.91 -9.40 5.49
N ALA A 93 -18.08 -8.92 5.81
CA ALA A 93 -18.31 -7.55 6.26
C ALA A 93 -17.76 -7.35 7.68
N THR A 94 -17.33 -6.15 8.00
CA THR A 94 -16.94 -5.78 9.37
C THR A 94 -18.16 -5.64 10.29
N ASN A 95 -17.95 -5.68 11.59
CA ASN A 95 -19.02 -5.57 12.58
C ASN A 95 -19.44 -4.11 12.85
N THR A 96 -18.64 -3.14 12.41
CA THR A 96 -18.87 -1.71 12.67
C THR A 96 -18.85 -0.91 11.36
N ASN A 97 -19.76 0.06 11.24
CA ASN A 97 -19.74 1.06 10.16
C ASN A 97 -18.84 2.23 10.59
N ALA A 98 -17.73 2.45 9.92
CA ALA A 98 -16.87 3.62 10.17
C ALA A 98 -16.14 4.04 8.89
N GLY A 99 -16.18 5.32 8.55
CA GLY A 99 -15.38 5.90 7.48
C GLY A 99 -13.98 6.29 7.96
N GLY A 100 -13.03 6.48 7.04
CA GLY A 100 -11.69 6.94 7.37
C GLY A 100 -10.88 5.97 8.23
N VAL A 101 -11.10 4.68 8.04
CA VAL A 101 -10.35 3.61 8.72
C VAL A 101 -8.98 3.44 8.10
N VAL A 102 -8.03 3.00 8.92
CA VAL A 102 -6.74 2.54 8.42
C VAL A 102 -6.68 1.02 8.51
N GLY A 103 -5.98 0.42 7.53
CA GLY A 103 -5.77 -1.02 7.48
C GLY A 103 -4.30 -1.38 7.35
N PHE A 104 -3.90 -2.52 7.92
CA PHE A 104 -2.56 -3.09 7.79
C PHE A 104 -2.58 -4.59 8.06
N GLY A 105 -1.49 -5.28 7.72
CA GLY A 105 -1.36 -6.73 7.85
C GLY A 105 -1.27 -7.42 6.49
N ILE A 106 -1.79 -8.65 6.42
CA ILE A 106 -1.83 -9.46 5.20
C ILE A 106 -3.29 -9.82 4.85
N GLN A 107 -3.53 -10.35 3.66
CA GLN A 107 -4.88 -10.70 3.21
C GLN A 107 -5.64 -11.63 4.14
N THR A 108 -4.94 -12.51 4.84
CA THR A 108 -5.52 -13.54 5.73
C THR A 108 -5.40 -13.20 7.21
N ALA A 109 -4.75 -12.09 7.57
CA ALA A 109 -4.60 -11.61 8.94
C ALA A 109 -4.40 -10.09 8.91
N ALA A 110 -5.46 -9.33 9.13
CA ALA A 110 -5.45 -7.88 9.01
C ALA A 110 -6.14 -7.18 10.18
N ILE A 111 -5.80 -5.92 10.38
CA ILE A 111 -6.47 -5.04 11.34
C ILE A 111 -7.09 -3.87 10.58
N GLY A 112 -8.34 -3.56 10.92
CA GLY A 112 -8.99 -2.30 10.61
C GLY A 112 -9.13 -1.48 11.88
N ALA A 113 -8.54 -0.27 11.92
CA ALA A 113 -8.45 0.52 13.15
C ALA A 113 -9.04 1.92 13.02
N GLY A 114 -9.67 2.39 14.09
CA GLY A 114 -10.23 3.72 14.22
C GLY A 114 -11.37 4.02 13.25
N GLY A 115 -11.45 5.27 12.83
CA GLY A 115 -12.43 5.75 11.87
C GLY A 115 -13.46 6.69 12.47
N TYR A 116 -14.40 7.12 11.63
CA TYR A 116 -15.43 8.10 11.99
C TYR A 116 -16.82 7.46 11.90
N ILE A 117 -17.54 7.52 13.02
CA ILE A 117 -18.96 7.16 13.13
C ILE A 117 -19.68 8.42 13.55
N SER A 118 -20.39 9.06 12.61
CA SER A 118 -21.02 10.38 12.85
C SER A 118 -21.81 10.43 14.16
N PRO A 119 -21.57 11.44 15.04
CA PRO A 119 -20.68 12.59 14.86
C PRO A 119 -19.29 12.47 15.51
N VAL A 120 -18.80 11.27 15.85
CA VAL A 120 -17.57 11.06 16.62
C VAL A 120 -16.58 10.14 15.92
N VAL A 121 -15.30 10.33 16.23
CA VAL A 121 -14.28 9.32 15.89
C VAL A 121 -14.35 8.15 16.87
N THR A 122 -14.03 6.96 16.39
CA THR A 122 -14.05 5.74 17.20
C THR A 122 -12.64 5.27 17.54
N ASN A 123 -12.50 4.57 18.66
CA ASN A 123 -11.29 3.85 19.03
C ASN A 123 -11.39 2.35 18.78
N THR A 124 -12.46 1.88 18.14
CA THR A 124 -12.65 0.44 17.87
C THR A 124 -11.63 -0.06 16.86
N THR A 125 -11.16 -1.28 17.06
CA THR A 125 -10.41 -2.03 16.04
C THR A 125 -11.12 -3.35 15.79
N GLU A 126 -10.93 -3.85 14.59
CA GLU A 126 -11.41 -5.17 14.20
C GLU A 126 -10.28 -5.96 13.58
N GLU A 127 -10.24 -7.26 13.87
CA GLU A 127 -9.23 -8.20 13.43
C GLU A 127 -9.85 -9.20 12.46
N TYR A 128 -9.17 -9.42 11.35
CA TYR A 128 -9.55 -10.37 10.32
C TYR A 128 -8.69 -11.62 10.41
N ASP A 129 -9.32 -12.79 10.47
CA ASP A 129 -8.66 -14.11 10.58
C ASP A 129 -8.53 -14.83 9.23
N GLY A 130 -8.83 -14.16 8.13
CA GLY A 130 -8.89 -14.75 6.80
C GLY A 130 -10.29 -15.19 6.38
N SER A 131 -11.26 -15.21 7.31
CA SER A 131 -12.64 -15.64 7.08
C SER A 131 -13.65 -14.65 7.66
N THR A 132 -13.45 -14.22 8.90
CA THR A 132 -14.37 -13.37 9.66
C THR A 132 -13.66 -12.21 10.32
N TRP A 133 -14.43 -11.17 10.66
CA TRP A 133 -13.99 -10.06 11.48
C TRP A 133 -14.45 -10.26 12.92
N SER A 134 -13.57 -10.00 13.86
CA SER A 134 -13.86 -9.97 15.30
C SER A 134 -13.43 -8.64 15.90
N THR A 135 -14.07 -8.24 17.02
CA THR A 135 -13.68 -7.03 17.75
C THR A 135 -12.32 -7.25 18.39
N GLY A 136 -11.35 -6.40 18.08
CA GLY A 136 -10.03 -6.36 18.69
C GLY A 136 -9.93 -5.39 19.86
N ALA A 137 -8.72 -5.24 20.41
CA ALA A 137 -8.43 -4.26 21.46
C ALA A 137 -8.59 -2.84 20.94
N THR A 138 -9.17 -1.95 21.76
CA THR A 138 -9.41 -0.57 21.37
C THR A 138 -8.12 0.27 21.34
N LEU A 139 -8.05 1.21 20.40
CA LEU A 139 -7.00 2.23 20.38
C LEU A 139 -6.98 2.98 21.72
N ALA A 140 -5.80 3.28 22.21
CA ALA A 140 -5.62 4.10 23.42
C ALA A 140 -6.15 5.54 23.21
N THR A 141 -6.10 6.03 21.98
CA THR A 141 -6.63 7.33 21.58
C THR A 141 -7.45 7.19 20.31
N ALA A 142 -8.73 7.53 20.37
CA ALA A 142 -9.64 7.50 19.22
C ALA A 142 -9.17 8.45 18.11
N ALA A 143 -9.13 7.99 16.87
CA ALA A 143 -8.78 8.81 15.72
C ALA A 143 -9.32 8.20 14.41
N SER A 144 -9.44 9.04 13.37
CA SER A 144 -9.74 8.64 12.01
C SER A 144 -8.71 9.20 11.03
N SER A 145 -8.67 8.68 9.80
CA SER A 145 -7.78 9.19 8.73
C SER A 145 -6.30 9.22 9.14
N MET A 146 -5.87 8.19 9.85
CA MET A 146 -4.50 7.95 10.30
C MET A 146 -3.63 7.36 9.18
N GLY A 147 -2.30 7.39 9.38
CA GLY A 147 -1.38 6.49 8.71
C GLY A 147 -1.17 5.20 9.51
N ALA A 148 -0.75 4.13 8.84
CA ALA A 148 -0.45 2.86 9.51
C ALA A 148 0.69 2.10 8.87
N ALA A 149 1.28 1.20 9.66
CA ALA A 149 2.31 0.23 9.26
C ALA A 149 2.23 -1.03 10.15
N GLY A 150 2.88 -2.11 9.72
CA GLY A 150 3.05 -3.30 10.54
C GLY A 150 2.14 -4.47 10.20
N ILE A 151 2.03 -5.39 11.15
CA ILE A 151 1.27 -6.64 11.07
C ILE A 151 0.39 -6.82 12.30
N THR A 152 -0.49 -7.83 12.30
CA THR A 152 -1.48 -8.07 13.39
C THR A 152 -0.88 -8.33 14.77
N SER A 153 0.38 -8.69 14.88
CA SER A 153 1.07 -8.86 16.17
C SER A 153 1.98 -7.68 16.54
N ALA A 154 2.21 -6.74 15.63
CA ALA A 154 3.10 -5.58 15.79
C ALA A 154 2.65 -4.45 14.85
N GLY A 155 1.63 -3.70 15.25
CA GLY A 155 1.02 -2.64 14.46
C GLY A 155 1.43 -1.25 14.92
N LEU A 156 1.40 -0.30 14.00
CA LEU A 156 1.69 1.10 14.24
C LEU A 156 0.62 1.95 13.56
N VAL A 157 0.02 2.90 14.28
CA VAL A 157 -0.85 3.93 13.71
C VAL A 157 -0.43 5.32 14.20
N PHE A 158 -0.59 6.32 13.36
CA PHE A 158 -0.09 7.66 13.67
C PHE A 158 -0.88 8.77 12.97
N GLY A 159 -0.86 9.96 13.59
CA GLY A 159 -1.57 11.13 13.09
C GLY A 159 -3.09 10.99 13.19
N GLY A 160 -3.78 11.49 12.17
CA GLY A 160 -5.23 11.45 12.08
C GLY A 160 -5.93 12.65 12.67
N GLU A 161 -7.24 12.54 12.82
CA GLU A 161 -8.07 13.59 13.42
C GLU A 161 -8.85 13.06 14.63
N GLY A 162 -9.12 13.98 15.56
CA GLY A 162 -9.87 13.72 16.79
C GLY A 162 -11.39 13.93 16.63
N THR A 163 -12.07 14.24 17.72
CA THR A 163 -13.52 14.41 17.80
C THR A 163 -14.04 15.55 16.93
N GLY A 164 -15.05 15.26 16.10
CA GLY A 164 -15.70 16.22 15.20
C GLY A 164 -15.01 16.34 13.84
N LEU A 165 -15.76 16.76 12.82
CA LEU A 165 -15.20 17.03 11.51
C LEU A 165 -14.22 18.20 11.58
N GLY A 166 -12.93 17.89 11.39
CA GLY A 166 -11.88 18.87 11.12
C GLY A 166 -11.02 19.33 12.27
N ILE A 167 -11.20 18.95 13.55
CA ILE A 167 -10.35 19.47 14.65
C ILE A 167 -10.49 18.58 15.91
N PRO A 168 -9.39 18.31 16.67
CA PRO A 168 -7.99 18.65 16.38
C PRO A 168 -7.31 17.56 15.52
N ARG A 169 -6.44 17.98 14.61
CA ARG A 169 -5.50 17.06 13.96
C ARG A 169 -4.46 16.60 14.96
N ARG A 170 -4.08 15.33 14.86
CA ARG A 170 -3.26 14.68 15.87
C ARG A 170 -1.86 14.43 15.36
N ASN A 171 -0.93 14.31 16.30
CA ASN A 171 0.41 13.77 16.10
C ASN A 171 0.63 12.47 16.89
N THR A 172 -0.40 11.96 17.53
CA THR A 172 -0.35 10.76 18.37
C THR A 172 0.16 9.58 17.55
N THR A 173 1.09 8.81 18.14
CA THR A 173 1.53 7.51 17.63
C THR A 173 1.10 6.45 18.62
N GLN A 174 0.60 5.32 18.12
CA GLN A 174 0.16 4.21 18.95
C GLN A 174 0.71 2.91 18.39
N GLU A 175 1.18 2.05 19.27
CA GLU A 175 1.69 0.73 18.98
C GLU A 175 0.74 -0.36 19.45
N TYR A 176 0.62 -1.41 18.63
CA TYR A 176 -0.12 -2.64 18.94
C TYR A 176 0.85 -3.80 19.13
N ASN A 177 0.74 -4.49 20.25
CA ASN A 177 1.60 -5.63 20.58
C ASN A 177 0.95 -7.00 20.33
N GLY A 178 -0.15 -7.04 19.57
CA GLY A 178 -0.95 -8.26 19.36
C GLY A 178 -2.06 -8.47 20.38
N ALA A 179 -2.14 -7.62 21.42
CA ALA A 179 -3.16 -7.74 22.48
C ALA A 179 -3.71 -6.38 22.94
N THR A 180 -2.87 -5.34 22.98
CA THR A 180 -3.24 -4.00 23.48
C THR A 180 -2.60 -2.90 22.67
N TRP A 181 -3.24 -1.74 22.63
CA TRP A 181 -2.71 -0.51 22.07
C TRP A 181 -2.15 0.38 23.17
N SER A 182 -1.01 1.01 22.91
CA SER A 182 -0.39 1.99 23.80
C SER A 182 0.07 3.23 23.03
N ASN A 183 -0.07 4.41 23.65
CA ASN A 183 0.52 5.63 23.11
C ASN A 183 2.04 5.61 23.33
N VAL A 184 2.79 6.00 22.30
CA VAL A 184 4.24 6.12 22.30
C VAL A 184 4.66 7.53 21.85
N ASN A 185 5.95 7.77 21.57
CA ASN A 185 6.45 9.07 21.17
C ASN A 185 5.75 9.58 19.89
N SER A 186 5.14 10.74 20.02
CA SER A 186 4.36 11.35 18.95
C SER A 186 5.21 11.80 17.75
N MET A 187 4.58 11.87 16.57
CA MET A 187 5.16 12.54 15.40
C MET A 187 5.53 14.00 15.72
N PRO A 188 6.54 14.57 15.05
CA PRO A 188 6.94 15.97 15.26
C PRO A 188 5.94 17.00 14.73
N TYR A 189 4.90 16.56 14.02
CA TYR A 189 3.84 17.42 13.49
C TYR A 189 2.47 16.77 13.60
N SER A 190 1.42 17.61 13.66
CA SER A 190 0.03 17.16 13.66
C SER A 190 -0.54 17.19 12.24
N ALA A 191 -1.12 16.08 11.79
CA ALA A 191 -1.79 16.01 10.49
C ALA A 191 -2.82 14.89 10.45
N THR A 192 -3.87 15.09 9.66
CA THR A 192 -4.78 14.06 9.19
C THR A 192 -4.40 13.65 7.77
N TYR A 193 -4.92 12.52 7.29
CA TYR A 193 -4.64 11.99 5.95
C TYR A 193 -3.15 11.68 5.73
N VAL A 194 -2.44 11.37 6.78
CA VAL A 194 -1.05 10.90 6.71
C VAL A 194 -1.05 9.52 6.08
N SER A 195 -0.13 9.27 5.17
CA SER A 195 0.03 7.95 4.57
C SER A 195 1.23 7.23 5.19
N GLY A 196 1.14 5.90 5.32
CA GLY A 196 2.18 5.14 6.02
C GLY A 196 2.44 3.76 5.45
N THR A 197 3.67 3.28 5.63
CA THR A 197 4.11 1.94 5.29
C THR A 197 5.28 1.51 6.19
N GLY A 198 5.73 0.27 6.05
CA GLY A 198 6.84 -0.28 6.83
C GLY A 198 6.39 -1.21 7.95
N THR A 199 7.14 -1.24 9.03
CA THR A 199 6.88 -2.07 10.22
C THR A 199 6.69 -1.21 11.46
N GLN A 200 6.29 -1.83 12.58
CA GLN A 200 6.16 -1.13 13.86
C GLN A 200 7.48 -0.48 14.30
N THR A 201 8.62 -1.12 14.05
CA THR A 201 9.95 -0.63 14.46
C THR A 201 10.75 0.06 13.33
N ALA A 202 10.17 0.16 12.14
CA ALA A 202 10.73 0.85 10.99
C ALA A 202 9.58 1.38 10.12
N GLY A 203 8.87 2.38 10.64
CA GLY A 203 7.71 3.00 10.00
C GLY A 203 8.10 4.22 9.15
N LEU A 204 7.44 4.40 8.03
CA LEU A 204 7.54 5.57 7.17
C LEU A 204 6.20 6.29 7.16
N ALA A 205 6.19 7.57 7.49
CA ALA A 205 5.03 8.44 7.39
C ALA A 205 5.31 9.57 6.41
N CYS A 206 4.39 9.85 5.51
CA CYS A 206 4.57 10.94 4.56
C CYS A 206 3.29 11.74 4.29
N GLY A 207 3.46 13.03 4.04
CA GLY A 207 2.39 13.95 3.70
C GLY A 207 1.42 14.22 4.84
N GLY A 208 0.16 14.38 4.48
CA GLY A 208 -0.92 14.74 5.38
C GLY A 208 -1.36 16.19 5.21
N ASN A 209 -2.42 16.55 5.94
CA ASN A 209 -2.97 17.91 5.97
C ASN A 209 -2.90 18.46 7.39
N ASN A 210 -2.18 19.56 7.60
CA ASN A 210 -1.93 20.13 8.92
C ASN A 210 -3.11 20.95 9.47
N PRO A 211 -3.09 21.41 10.74
CA PRO A 211 -4.21 22.15 11.35
C PRO A 211 -4.63 23.43 10.63
N VAL A 212 -3.75 24.03 9.83
CA VAL A 212 -4.09 25.23 9.05
C VAL A 212 -4.52 24.92 7.61
N GLY A 213 -4.70 23.62 7.27
CA GLY A 213 -5.22 23.21 5.98
C GLY A 213 -4.15 23.03 4.89
N THR A 214 -2.87 23.11 5.23
CA THR A 214 -1.77 22.93 4.27
C THR A 214 -1.49 21.45 4.05
N TRP A 215 -1.40 21.02 2.80
CA TRP A 215 -0.92 19.71 2.41
C TRP A 215 0.61 19.68 2.53
N LEU A 216 1.11 18.70 3.26
CA LEU A 216 2.51 18.64 3.66
C LEU A 216 3.35 17.84 2.66
N THR A 217 4.61 18.28 2.51
CA THR A 217 5.67 17.51 1.84
C THR A 217 6.48 16.67 2.85
N THR A 218 6.18 16.81 4.13
CA THR A 218 6.95 16.21 5.22
C THR A 218 6.96 14.70 5.14
N THR A 219 8.13 14.10 5.33
CA THR A 219 8.34 12.68 5.56
C THR A 219 9.03 12.51 6.88
N VAL A 220 8.61 11.52 7.67
CA VAL A 220 9.28 11.15 8.93
C VAL A 220 9.39 9.63 9.03
N GLU A 221 10.46 9.20 9.68
CA GLU A 221 10.85 7.81 9.87
C GLU A 221 10.81 7.44 11.35
N TYR A 222 10.18 6.32 11.67
CA TYR A 222 10.06 5.80 13.04
C TYR A 222 11.04 4.66 13.26
N ASP A 223 11.83 4.72 14.32
CA ASP A 223 12.86 3.71 14.66
C ASP A 223 12.40 2.69 15.72
N GLY A 224 11.11 2.66 16.04
CA GLY A 224 10.54 1.88 17.15
C GLY A 224 10.49 2.67 18.47
N THR A 225 10.99 3.90 18.49
CA THR A 225 10.96 4.77 19.69
C THR A 225 10.73 6.22 19.32
N ASN A 226 11.42 6.74 18.33
CA ASN A 226 11.41 8.15 17.95
C ASN A 226 11.15 8.34 16.46
N TRP A 227 10.64 9.50 16.13
CA TRP A 227 10.47 9.96 14.76
C TRP A 227 11.60 10.90 14.36
N THR A 228 12.21 10.66 13.22
CA THR A 228 13.24 11.50 12.60
C THR A 228 12.79 11.97 11.22
N SER A 229 13.33 13.12 10.78
CA SER A 229 12.96 13.66 9.46
C SER A 229 13.64 12.89 8.34
N GLY A 230 12.86 12.49 7.34
CA GLY A 230 13.32 11.99 6.04
C GLY A 230 13.26 13.05 4.96
N GLY A 231 13.57 12.67 3.70
CA GLY A 231 13.49 13.56 2.55
C GLY A 231 12.06 13.95 2.20
N ALA A 232 11.86 15.20 1.80
CA ALA A 232 10.54 15.73 1.51
C ALA A 232 9.95 15.16 0.21
N LEU A 233 8.62 14.94 0.19
CA LEU A 233 7.88 14.68 -1.05
C LEU A 233 8.05 15.85 -2.04
N PRO A 234 8.04 15.59 -3.36
CA PRO A 234 8.13 16.63 -4.38
C PRO A 234 6.98 17.64 -4.33
N ALA A 235 5.82 17.24 -3.81
CA ALA A 235 4.65 18.11 -3.64
C ALA A 235 3.87 17.73 -2.39
N GLY A 236 3.25 18.71 -1.74
CA GLY A 236 2.41 18.47 -0.56
C GLY A 236 1.17 17.65 -0.89
N ARG A 237 0.95 16.55 -0.16
CA ARG A 237 -0.11 15.57 -0.40
C ARG A 237 -0.59 14.88 0.87
N GLY A 238 -1.77 14.28 0.78
CA GLY A 238 -2.29 13.34 1.78
C GLY A 238 -3.26 12.36 1.14
N SER A 239 -3.70 11.36 1.89
CA SER A 239 -4.54 10.26 1.40
C SER A 239 -3.93 9.57 0.17
N GLN A 240 -2.64 9.37 0.18
CA GLN A 240 -1.89 8.63 -0.84
C GLN A 240 -1.99 7.13 -0.54
N GLY A 241 -1.96 6.31 -1.59
CA GLY A 241 -1.57 4.92 -1.42
C GLY A 241 -0.07 4.83 -1.13
N THR A 242 0.30 3.95 -0.23
CA THR A 242 1.70 3.68 0.12
C THR A 242 1.96 2.19 0.18
N SER A 243 3.20 1.80 -0.14
CA SER A 243 3.65 0.42 -0.12
C SER A 243 5.16 0.36 0.13
N GLY A 244 5.68 -0.77 0.59
CA GLY A 244 7.11 -0.99 0.77
C GLY A 244 7.56 -0.93 2.22
N SER A 245 8.81 -0.52 2.42
CA SER A 245 9.45 -0.38 3.73
C SER A 245 9.85 1.06 4.01
N GLN A 246 10.39 1.32 5.20
CA GLN A 246 10.91 2.63 5.57
C GLN A 246 11.99 3.14 4.61
N THR A 247 12.89 2.27 4.17
CA THR A 247 14.01 2.62 3.29
C THR A 247 13.76 2.34 1.80
N ALA A 248 12.62 1.75 1.47
CA ALA A 248 12.23 1.43 0.10
C ALA A 248 10.70 1.56 -0.02
N GLY A 249 10.21 2.80 -0.03
CA GLY A 249 8.80 3.15 -0.06
C GLY A 249 8.32 3.55 -1.45
N LEU A 250 7.05 3.30 -1.74
CA LEU A 250 6.32 3.80 -2.89
C LEU A 250 5.12 4.60 -2.37
N SER A 251 4.92 5.80 -2.93
CA SER A 251 3.74 6.63 -2.69
C SER A 251 3.08 6.99 -4.02
N PHE A 252 1.75 6.94 -4.09
CA PHE A 252 1.01 7.18 -5.33
C PHE A 252 -0.36 7.80 -5.08
N GLY A 253 -0.82 8.62 -6.04
CA GLY A 253 -2.11 9.31 -5.96
C GLY A 253 -2.16 10.38 -4.86
N GLY A 254 -3.34 10.62 -4.32
CA GLY A 254 -3.57 11.53 -3.19
C GLY A 254 -4.15 12.89 -3.56
N PHE A 255 -4.37 13.72 -2.54
CA PHE A 255 -4.85 15.09 -2.61
C PHE A 255 -3.74 16.11 -2.34
N PRO A 256 -3.84 17.40 -2.75
CA PRO A 256 -5.03 18.07 -3.30
C PRO A 256 -5.23 17.78 -4.79
N GLY A 257 -6.52 17.70 -5.18
CA GLY A 257 -6.89 17.25 -6.51
C GLY A 257 -6.51 15.79 -6.74
N THR A 258 -7.25 15.06 -7.55
CA THR A 258 -6.85 13.70 -7.91
C THR A 258 -5.58 13.72 -8.75
N THR A 259 -4.62 12.84 -8.46
CA THR A 259 -3.38 12.75 -9.21
C THR A 259 -3.04 11.29 -9.54
N ASN A 260 -2.31 11.09 -10.62
CA ASN A 260 -1.81 9.78 -11.03
C ASN A 260 -0.30 9.62 -10.79
N THR A 261 0.33 10.62 -10.18
CA THR A 261 1.78 10.56 -9.95
C THR A 261 2.15 9.53 -8.91
N ALA A 262 3.33 8.96 -9.04
CA ALA A 262 3.92 8.05 -8.07
C ALA A 262 5.39 8.40 -7.83
N GLN A 263 5.89 8.12 -6.63
CA GLN A 263 7.23 8.40 -6.17
C GLN A 263 7.82 7.22 -5.42
N LEU A 264 9.09 6.94 -5.66
CA LEU A 264 9.89 5.96 -4.96
C LEU A 264 10.76 6.64 -3.91
N TYR A 265 10.80 6.09 -2.71
CA TYR A 265 11.68 6.50 -1.61
C TYR A 265 12.86 5.54 -1.49
N ASP A 266 14.07 6.07 -1.38
CA ASP A 266 15.31 5.28 -1.28
C ASP A 266 15.90 5.26 0.15
N GLY A 267 15.13 5.71 1.15
CA GLY A 267 15.60 5.90 2.53
C GLY A 267 16.16 7.29 2.79
N THR A 268 16.24 8.15 1.76
CA THR A 268 16.77 9.51 1.87
C THR A 268 15.96 10.50 1.04
N ASN A 269 15.62 10.14 -0.19
CA ASN A 269 14.96 11.02 -1.15
C ASN A 269 13.79 10.34 -1.85
N TRP A 270 12.84 11.17 -2.29
CA TRP A 270 11.75 10.76 -3.16
C TRP A 270 12.08 11.10 -4.62
N THR A 271 11.93 10.13 -5.50
CA THR A 271 12.10 10.28 -6.96
C THR A 271 10.81 9.89 -7.68
N SER A 272 10.46 10.65 -8.73
CA SER A 272 9.28 10.33 -9.54
C SER A 272 9.49 9.03 -10.30
N THR A 273 8.41 8.26 -10.43
CA THR A 273 8.38 7.01 -11.20
C THR A 273 7.20 7.00 -12.18
N ALA A 274 6.90 5.86 -12.80
CA ALA A 274 5.78 5.73 -13.72
C ALA A 274 4.45 6.15 -13.06
N THR A 275 3.62 6.87 -13.81
CA THR A 275 2.32 7.33 -13.35
C THR A 275 1.24 6.29 -13.55
N MET A 276 0.27 6.23 -12.64
CA MET A 276 -0.96 5.44 -12.84
C MET A 276 -1.72 5.90 -14.09
N SER A 277 -2.53 5.05 -14.66
CA SER A 277 -3.41 5.40 -15.78
C SER A 277 -4.58 6.27 -15.32
N THR A 278 -5.08 6.04 -14.10
CA THR A 278 -6.22 6.74 -13.54
C THR A 278 -5.78 7.66 -12.40
N PRO A 279 -6.01 9.00 -12.52
CA PRO A 279 -5.83 9.89 -11.39
C PRO A 279 -6.77 9.52 -10.26
N ARG A 280 -6.24 9.37 -9.05
CA ARG A 280 -7.04 9.03 -7.89
C ARG A 280 -6.58 9.77 -6.66
N GLY A 281 -7.51 10.20 -5.87
CA GLY A 281 -7.29 10.77 -4.58
C GLY A 281 -8.49 10.37 -3.77
N GLY A 282 -8.30 9.79 -2.67
CA GLY A 282 -9.39 9.37 -1.83
C GLY A 282 -8.99 9.62 -0.40
N VAL A 283 -9.92 10.11 0.31
CA VAL A 283 -9.75 10.30 1.72
C VAL A 283 -9.77 8.91 2.36
N GLY A 284 -8.67 8.53 3.01
CA GLY A 284 -8.62 7.33 3.81
C GLY A 284 -8.06 6.09 3.14
N GLY A 285 -7.26 6.24 2.11
CA GLY A 285 -6.40 5.16 1.72
C GLY A 285 -6.73 4.49 0.40
N LEU A 286 -5.78 4.58 -0.46
CA LEU A 286 -5.73 3.80 -1.70
C LEU A 286 -5.37 2.32 -1.41
N GLY A 287 -5.25 1.93 -0.11
CA GLY A 287 -4.87 0.58 0.26
C GLY A 287 -3.56 0.15 -0.42
N GLY A 288 -2.52 0.95 -0.26
CA GLY A 288 -1.19 0.61 -0.76
C GLY A 288 -0.63 -0.59 -0.03
N THR A 289 -0.48 -1.70 -0.72
CA THR A 289 0.04 -2.96 -0.19
C THR A 289 1.15 -3.48 -1.10
N GLY A 290 1.94 -4.42 -0.60
CA GLY A 290 3.02 -5.01 -1.36
C GLY A 290 4.40 -4.45 -1.01
N SER A 291 5.30 -4.46 -1.96
CA SER A 291 6.64 -3.91 -1.83
C SER A 291 6.78 -2.63 -2.64
N GLN A 292 7.92 -1.95 -2.55
CA GLN A 292 8.25 -0.85 -3.46
C GLN A 292 8.23 -1.28 -4.94
N LEU A 293 8.53 -2.55 -5.21
CA LEU A 293 8.63 -3.07 -6.57
C LEU A 293 7.33 -3.70 -7.08
N THR A 294 6.45 -4.14 -6.18
CA THR A 294 5.17 -4.76 -6.51
C THR A 294 4.11 -4.21 -5.58
N ALA A 295 3.33 -3.26 -6.04
CA ALA A 295 2.29 -2.61 -5.26
C ALA A 295 0.94 -2.67 -5.97
N LEU A 296 -0.12 -2.51 -5.20
CA LEU A 296 -1.50 -2.47 -5.67
C LEU A 296 -2.16 -1.17 -5.24
N GLY A 297 -2.70 -0.44 -6.21
CA GLY A 297 -3.55 0.72 -5.98
C GLY A 297 -4.99 0.38 -6.35
N PHE A 298 -5.94 0.59 -5.44
CA PHE A 298 -7.35 0.28 -5.71
C PHE A 298 -8.29 1.31 -5.08
N GLY A 299 -9.44 1.52 -5.69
CA GLY A 299 -10.41 2.52 -5.25
C GLY A 299 -9.88 3.95 -5.35
N GLY A 300 -10.26 4.81 -4.40
CA GLY A 300 -9.82 6.21 -4.34
C GLY A 300 -10.62 7.13 -5.27
N GLY A 301 -11.61 7.82 -4.74
CA GLY A 301 -12.63 8.57 -5.46
C GLY A 301 -13.91 7.75 -5.65
N SER A 302 -15.05 8.30 -5.28
CA SER A 302 -16.34 7.58 -5.33
C SER A 302 -17.11 7.88 -6.61
N PRO A 303 -17.64 6.88 -7.32
CA PRO A 303 -17.43 5.44 -7.17
C PRO A 303 -16.30 4.94 -8.06
N ASN A 304 -15.11 4.69 -7.50
CA ASN A 304 -13.98 4.18 -8.28
C ASN A 304 -13.70 2.71 -7.95
N THR A 305 -13.93 1.83 -8.91
CA THR A 305 -13.64 0.39 -8.81
C THR A 305 -12.30 0.00 -9.40
N ALA A 306 -11.56 0.94 -9.98
CA ALA A 306 -10.32 0.64 -10.68
C ALA A 306 -9.24 0.10 -9.73
N THR A 307 -8.52 -0.88 -10.22
CA THR A 307 -7.31 -1.45 -9.61
C THR A 307 -6.17 -1.31 -10.58
N GLU A 308 -5.01 -0.93 -10.09
CA GLU A 308 -3.77 -0.87 -10.86
C GLU A 308 -2.62 -1.52 -10.11
N GLU A 309 -1.80 -2.26 -10.83
CA GLU A 309 -0.66 -3.01 -10.35
C GLU A 309 0.64 -2.31 -10.74
N PHE A 310 1.45 -1.97 -9.76
CA PHE A 310 2.77 -1.37 -10.00
C PHE A 310 3.81 -2.46 -10.16
N ASN A 311 4.57 -2.40 -11.24
CA ASN A 311 5.72 -3.23 -11.52
C ASN A 311 6.96 -2.33 -11.59
N GLY A 312 7.76 -2.37 -10.54
CA GLY A 312 8.96 -1.57 -10.38
C GLY A 312 10.14 -2.05 -11.21
N PRO A 313 11.26 -1.32 -11.22
CA PRO A 313 12.47 -1.76 -11.90
C PRO A 313 13.13 -2.92 -11.16
N GLY A 314 13.82 -3.80 -11.91
CA GLY A 314 14.55 -4.94 -11.35
C GLY A 314 13.73 -6.21 -11.12
N LEU A 315 12.43 -6.22 -11.46
CA LEU A 315 11.63 -7.45 -11.37
C LEU A 315 12.04 -8.46 -12.46
N PRO A 316 12.10 -9.75 -12.12
CA PRO A 316 12.34 -10.80 -13.10
C PRO A 316 11.31 -10.77 -14.23
N GLN A 317 11.75 -10.87 -15.45
CA GLN A 317 10.91 -10.93 -16.65
C GLN A 317 11.39 -11.97 -17.63
N THR A 318 10.45 -12.60 -18.31
CA THR A 318 10.72 -13.41 -19.50
C THR A 318 10.74 -12.50 -20.73
N LYS A 319 11.83 -12.55 -21.49
CA LYS A 319 11.98 -11.83 -22.76
C LYS A 319 12.16 -12.81 -23.92
N THR A 320 11.46 -12.56 -25.03
CA THR A 320 11.71 -13.31 -26.27
C THR A 320 13.01 -12.84 -26.90
N ILE A 321 13.88 -13.77 -27.23
CA ILE A 321 15.13 -13.49 -27.93
C ILE A 321 14.83 -13.63 -29.43
N THR A 322 14.83 -12.50 -30.13
CA THR A 322 14.67 -12.48 -31.60
C THR A 322 16.05 -12.41 -32.27
N ALA A 323 16.28 -13.26 -33.26
CA ALA A 323 17.42 -13.07 -34.14
C ALA A 323 17.22 -11.81 -35.00
N SER A 324 18.20 -10.91 -35.00
CA SER A 324 18.24 -9.73 -35.87
C SER A 324 18.97 -10.04 -37.16
#